data_0e7906538631d8520090b6a7c5d565f1
#
_entry.id   0e7906538631d8520090b6a7c5d565f1
#
_cell.length_a   1.000
_cell.length_b   1.000
_cell.length_c   1.000
_cell.angle_alpha   90.00
_cell.angle_beta   90.00
_cell.angle_gamma   90.00
#
_symmetry.space_group_name_H-M   'P 1'
#
loop_
_entity.id
_entity.type
_entity.pdbx_description
1 polymer ?
#
loop_
_entity_poly.entity_id
_entity_poly.type
_entity_poly.pdbx_seq_one_letter_code
_entity_poly.pdbx_strand_id
1 'polypeptide(L)'
;MTSLAIAAVMLLISVSAATTHTVVSGDTMWKLAVRYEVGLSEIKAANPHIANPDLIYPGQVLTIPSDDNEAKSFEAEVVRLVNIERKKAGLSELKHNWELSRVARYKSEDMRDKGYFSHTSPTYGSPFQMMKSFGISYRTAGENIAKGQTTPAAVVKGWMNSSGHRANILNSSFTEIGVGYASGNYWTQMFIG
;
A
#
# COMPACT_ATOMS: atom_id res chain seq x y z
N MET A 1 -40.93 -2.90 -36.74
CA MET A 1 -40.13 -3.91 -36.02
C MET A 1 -38.75 -3.32 -35.80
N THR A 2 -38.52 -2.72 -34.63
CA THR A 2 -37.25 -2.08 -34.28
C THR A 2 -36.44 -3.03 -33.40
N SER A 3 -35.37 -3.56 -33.96
CA SER A 3 -34.43 -4.46 -33.26
C SER A 3 -33.57 -3.66 -32.28
N LEU A 4 -33.70 -3.95 -31.01
CA LEU A 4 -32.90 -3.39 -29.93
C LEU A 4 -31.62 -4.24 -29.82
N ALA A 5 -30.48 -3.69 -30.23
CA ALA A 5 -29.18 -4.32 -30.06
C ALA A 5 -28.70 -4.08 -28.62
N ILE A 6 -28.66 -5.14 -27.81
CA ILE A 6 -28.07 -5.13 -26.47
C ILE A 6 -26.57 -5.23 -26.64
N ALA A 7 -25.86 -4.12 -26.42
CA ALA A 7 -24.39 -4.12 -26.35
C ALA A 7 -23.98 -4.72 -25.00
N ALA A 8 -23.43 -5.94 -25.01
CA ALA A 8 -22.79 -6.54 -23.85
C ALA A 8 -21.47 -5.83 -23.59
N VAL A 9 -21.40 -5.05 -22.52
CA VAL A 9 -20.15 -4.50 -22.00
C VAL A 9 -19.40 -5.66 -21.33
N MET A 10 -18.42 -6.23 -22.02
CA MET A 10 -17.45 -7.13 -21.39
C MET A 10 -16.55 -6.33 -20.45
N LEU A 11 -16.76 -6.50 -19.17
CA LEU A 11 -15.84 -6.03 -18.16
C LEU A 11 -14.56 -6.88 -18.27
N LEU A 12 -13.51 -6.32 -18.84
CA LEU A 12 -12.18 -6.93 -18.83
C LEU A 12 -11.63 -6.85 -17.40
N ILE A 13 -11.80 -7.94 -16.65
CA ILE A 13 -11.09 -8.13 -15.39
C ILE A 13 -9.63 -8.35 -15.77
N SER A 14 -8.79 -7.33 -15.60
CA SER A 14 -7.33 -7.47 -15.68
C SER A 14 -6.89 -8.36 -14.52
N VAL A 15 -6.76 -9.66 -14.78
CA VAL A 15 -6.04 -10.57 -13.88
C VAL A 15 -4.58 -10.17 -14.00
N SER A 16 -4.04 -9.48 -12.98
CA SER A 16 -2.61 -9.25 -12.88
C SER A 16 -1.91 -10.62 -12.87
N ALA A 17 -1.08 -10.88 -13.86
CA ALA A 17 -0.38 -12.15 -13.98
C ALA A 17 0.57 -12.28 -12.79
N ALA A 18 0.36 -13.30 -11.95
CA ALA A 18 1.25 -13.60 -10.85
C ALA A 18 2.68 -13.80 -11.39
N THR A 19 3.64 -13.10 -10.84
CA THR A 19 5.05 -13.28 -11.16
C THR A 19 5.54 -14.55 -10.49
N THR A 20 6.37 -15.35 -11.17
CA THR A 20 7.00 -16.52 -10.55
C THR A 20 8.49 -16.26 -10.30
N HIS A 21 9.02 -16.86 -9.24
CA HIS A 21 10.43 -16.85 -8.91
C HIS A 21 10.94 -18.28 -8.77
N THR A 22 11.98 -18.63 -9.52
CA THR A 22 12.69 -19.89 -9.30
C THR A 22 13.75 -19.69 -8.22
N VAL A 23 13.62 -20.40 -7.12
CA VAL A 23 14.52 -20.31 -5.96
C VAL A 23 15.94 -20.64 -6.39
N VAL A 24 16.89 -19.81 -5.99
CA VAL A 24 18.33 -20.03 -6.15
C VAL A 24 19.01 -20.19 -4.78
N SER A 25 20.26 -20.66 -4.77
CA SER A 25 21.02 -20.81 -3.54
C SER A 25 21.14 -19.48 -2.78
N GLY A 26 20.82 -19.51 -1.48
CA GLY A 26 20.84 -18.35 -0.60
C GLY A 26 19.54 -17.56 -0.53
N ASP A 27 18.51 -17.93 -1.29
CA ASP A 27 17.17 -17.37 -1.13
C ASP A 27 16.50 -17.88 0.15
N THR A 28 15.69 -17.03 0.73
CA THR A 28 14.69 -17.36 1.74
C THR A 28 13.39 -16.66 1.40
N MET A 29 12.25 -17.16 1.86
CA MET A 29 10.98 -16.46 1.62
C MET A 29 11.01 -15.02 2.12
N TRP A 30 11.70 -14.75 3.23
CA TRP A 30 11.86 -13.38 3.74
C TRP A 30 12.67 -12.49 2.78
N LYS A 31 13.81 -12.98 2.26
CA LYS A 31 14.59 -12.21 1.27
C LYS A 31 13.81 -11.94 -0.01
N LEU A 32 12.97 -12.89 -0.42
CA LEU A 32 12.10 -12.70 -1.58
C LEU A 32 10.98 -11.71 -1.28
N ALA A 33 10.39 -11.75 -0.08
CA ALA A 33 9.43 -10.75 0.37
C ALA A 33 10.00 -9.33 0.27
N VAL A 34 11.22 -9.13 0.78
CA VAL A 34 11.92 -7.83 0.68
C VAL A 34 12.24 -7.46 -0.77
N ARG A 35 12.73 -8.42 -1.58
CA ARG A 35 13.11 -8.17 -2.99
C ARG A 35 11.93 -7.72 -3.84
N TYR A 36 10.77 -8.34 -3.62
CA TYR A 36 9.56 -8.07 -4.40
C TYR A 36 8.60 -7.07 -3.75
N GLU A 37 8.97 -6.55 -2.57
CA GLU A 37 8.16 -5.59 -1.79
C GLU A 37 6.74 -6.12 -1.53
N VAL A 38 6.63 -7.39 -1.14
CA VAL A 38 5.39 -8.07 -0.76
C VAL A 38 5.52 -8.65 0.64
N GLY A 39 4.42 -8.84 1.33
CA GLY A 39 4.48 -9.40 2.67
C GLY A 39 4.89 -10.88 2.67
N LEU A 40 5.62 -11.28 3.72
CA LEU A 40 6.00 -12.68 3.90
C LEU A 40 4.76 -13.58 4.05
N SER A 41 3.71 -13.10 4.71
CA SER A 41 2.41 -13.78 4.84
C SER A 41 1.75 -14.01 3.49
N GLU A 42 1.83 -13.04 2.60
CA GLU A 42 1.25 -13.09 1.27
C GLU A 42 2.00 -14.08 0.37
N ILE A 43 3.34 -14.12 0.43
CA ILE A 43 4.11 -15.14 -0.29
C ILE A 43 3.77 -16.53 0.24
N LYS A 44 3.71 -16.72 1.57
CA LYS A 44 3.33 -18.00 2.17
C LYS A 44 1.92 -18.43 1.73
N ALA A 45 0.95 -17.52 1.74
CA ALA A 45 -0.42 -17.80 1.30
C ALA A 45 -0.53 -18.13 -0.19
N ALA A 46 0.27 -17.49 -1.05
CA ALA A 46 0.32 -17.77 -2.48
C ALA A 46 1.01 -19.10 -2.83
N ASN A 47 1.69 -19.73 -1.86
CA ASN A 47 2.45 -20.97 -2.04
C ASN A 47 2.06 -22.06 -1.03
N PRO A 48 0.78 -22.46 -0.94
CA PRO A 48 0.31 -23.42 0.06
C PRO A 48 0.90 -24.83 -0.15
N HIS A 49 1.47 -25.08 -1.31
CA HIS A 49 2.14 -26.35 -1.65
C HIS A 49 3.53 -26.49 -0.99
N ILE A 50 4.09 -25.40 -0.45
CA ILE A 50 5.37 -25.43 0.27
C ILE A 50 5.11 -25.85 1.72
N ALA A 51 5.42 -27.10 2.04
CA ALA A 51 5.13 -27.69 3.35
C ALA A 51 5.86 -26.97 4.51
N ASN A 52 7.10 -26.53 4.29
CA ASN A 52 7.85 -25.73 5.26
C ASN A 52 8.33 -24.42 4.62
N PRO A 53 7.62 -23.32 4.85
CA PRO A 53 7.98 -22.01 4.29
C PRO A 53 9.33 -21.44 4.77
N ASP A 54 9.85 -21.94 5.87
CA ASP A 54 11.15 -21.50 6.41
C ASP A 54 12.33 -22.25 5.77
N LEU A 55 12.03 -23.27 4.93
CA LEU A 55 13.01 -24.09 4.24
C LEU A 55 12.62 -24.28 2.78
N ILE A 56 13.15 -23.43 1.90
CA ILE A 56 12.97 -23.53 0.45
C ILE A 56 14.28 -23.97 -0.21
N TYR A 57 14.17 -24.69 -1.32
CA TYR A 57 15.31 -25.29 -2.02
C TYR A 57 15.47 -24.74 -3.44
N PRO A 58 16.72 -24.62 -3.94
CA PRO A 58 16.97 -24.25 -5.33
C PRO A 58 16.18 -25.11 -6.31
N GLY A 59 15.60 -24.46 -7.32
CA GLY A 59 14.76 -25.09 -8.33
C GLY A 59 13.26 -25.12 -7.99
N GLN A 60 12.85 -24.84 -6.76
CA GLN A 60 11.43 -24.65 -6.45
C GLN A 60 10.91 -23.38 -7.14
N VAL A 61 9.69 -23.44 -7.68
CA VAL A 61 9.02 -22.28 -8.28
C VAL A 61 8.01 -21.74 -7.30
N LEU A 62 8.19 -20.48 -6.92
CA LEU A 62 7.29 -19.76 -6.03
C LEU A 62 6.43 -18.79 -6.83
N THR A 63 5.16 -18.72 -6.48
CA THR A 63 4.26 -17.65 -6.92
C THR A 63 4.53 -16.42 -6.06
N ILE A 64 4.89 -15.33 -6.69
CA ILE A 64 5.05 -14.03 -6.04
C ILE A 64 3.75 -13.26 -6.25
N PRO A 65 3.02 -12.90 -5.19
CA PRO A 65 1.83 -12.07 -5.33
C PRO A 65 2.20 -10.76 -6.03
N SER A 66 1.43 -10.38 -7.02
CA SER A 66 1.56 -9.05 -7.62
C SER A 66 0.52 -8.14 -6.99
N ASP A 67 0.97 -7.04 -6.43
CA ASP A 67 0.07 -5.94 -6.10
C ASP A 67 -0.46 -5.31 -7.40
N ASP A 68 -1.59 -4.63 -7.29
CA ASP A 68 -2.14 -3.82 -8.37
C ASP A 68 -1.11 -2.78 -8.83
N ASN A 69 -0.64 -2.89 -10.08
CA ASN A 69 0.36 -1.97 -10.65
C ASN A 69 -0.15 -0.52 -10.70
N GLU A 70 -1.46 -0.31 -10.87
CA GLU A 70 -2.06 1.02 -10.82
C GLU A 70 -1.98 1.59 -9.40
N ALA A 71 -2.32 0.79 -8.39
CA ALA A 71 -2.21 1.19 -6.99
C ALA A 71 -0.77 1.57 -6.63
N LYS A 72 0.21 0.75 -6.97
CA LYS A 72 1.64 1.06 -6.75
C LYS A 72 2.08 2.35 -7.45
N SER A 73 1.64 2.56 -8.69
CA SER A 73 1.93 3.79 -9.43
C SER A 73 1.32 5.03 -8.75
N PHE A 74 0.10 4.92 -8.27
CA PHE A 74 -0.59 6.00 -7.55
C PHE A 74 0.08 6.31 -6.21
N GLU A 75 0.44 5.28 -5.47
CA GLU A 75 1.15 5.40 -4.19
C GLU A 75 2.51 6.09 -4.35
N ALA A 76 3.31 5.67 -5.33
CA ALA A 76 4.60 6.27 -5.64
C ALA A 76 4.47 7.75 -6.05
N GLU A 77 3.46 8.09 -6.84
CA GLU A 77 3.19 9.47 -7.25
C GLU A 77 2.77 10.34 -6.07
N VAL A 78 1.97 9.81 -5.13
CA VAL A 78 1.64 10.54 -3.88
C VAL A 78 2.90 10.83 -3.08
N VAL A 79 3.80 9.86 -2.90
CA VAL A 79 5.08 10.07 -2.19
C VAL A 79 5.88 11.19 -2.86
N ARG A 80 6.00 11.15 -4.19
CA ARG A 80 6.71 12.18 -4.97
C ARG A 80 6.09 13.57 -4.77
N LEU A 81 4.79 13.69 -4.85
CA LEU A 81 4.07 14.95 -4.69
C LEU A 81 4.19 15.51 -3.27
N VAL A 82 4.11 14.67 -2.25
CA VAL A 82 4.34 15.05 -0.86
C VAL A 82 5.75 15.60 -0.67
N ASN A 83 6.76 14.97 -1.24
CA ASN A 83 8.13 15.44 -1.15
C ASN A 83 8.34 16.78 -1.86
N ILE A 84 7.61 17.06 -2.93
CA ILE A 84 7.59 18.40 -3.54
C ILE A 84 7.03 19.45 -2.56
N GLU A 85 5.93 19.17 -1.86
CA GLU A 85 5.36 20.10 -0.88
C GLU A 85 6.30 20.31 0.33
N ARG A 86 6.96 19.25 0.79
CA ARG A 86 7.97 19.35 1.85
C ARG A 86 9.17 20.21 1.42
N LYS A 87 9.67 19.99 0.21
CA LYS A 87 10.77 20.80 -0.35
C LYS A 87 10.41 22.29 -0.45
N LYS A 88 9.17 22.61 -0.89
CA LYS A 88 8.67 24.01 -0.89
C LYS A 88 8.65 24.63 0.51
N ALA A 89 8.44 23.81 1.55
CA ALA A 89 8.45 24.23 2.94
C ALA A 89 9.86 24.20 3.60
N GLY A 90 10.92 23.90 2.83
CA GLY A 90 12.29 23.82 3.35
C GLY A 90 12.59 22.58 4.19
N LEU A 91 11.77 21.53 4.07
CA LEU A 91 11.92 20.27 4.82
C LEU A 91 12.62 19.20 3.99
N SER A 92 13.30 18.28 4.67
CA SER A 92 13.88 17.09 4.04
C SER A 92 12.78 16.20 3.45
N GLU A 93 13.10 15.52 2.35
CA GLU A 93 12.24 14.52 1.75
C GLU A 93 12.05 13.34 2.72
N LEU A 94 10.86 12.75 2.68
CA LEU A 94 10.56 11.48 3.36
C LEU A 94 11.05 10.33 2.50
N LYS A 95 11.69 9.36 3.12
CA LYS A 95 12.05 8.10 2.48
C LYS A 95 10.81 7.23 2.31
N HIS A 96 10.59 6.71 1.12
CA HIS A 96 9.55 5.72 0.90
C HIS A 96 9.87 4.43 1.68
N ASN A 97 8.90 3.96 2.46
CA ASN A 97 8.96 2.71 3.19
C ASN A 97 7.88 1.77 2.65
N TRP A 98 8.29 0.72 1.92
CA TRP A 98 7.38 -0.20 1.27
C TRP A 98 6.55 -1.04 2.27
N GLU A 99 7.12 -1.39 3.43
CA GLU A 99 6.39 -2.11 4.47
C GLU A 99 5.28 -1.23 5.06
N LEU A 100 5.58 0.05 5.29
CA LEU A 100 4.59 1.03 5.74
C LEU A 100 3.52 1.27 4.67
N SER A 101 3.88 1.28 3.38
CA SER A 101 2.91 1.34 2.26
C SER A 101 1.99 0.14 2.25
N ARG A 102 2.51 -1.07 2.49
CA ARG A 102 1.69 -2.27 2.62
C ARG A 102 0.67 -2.14 3.76
N VAL A 103 1.10 -1.66 4.93
CA VAL A 103 0.17 -1.42 6.07
C VAL A 103 -0.89 -0.38 5.70
N ALA A 104 -0.50 0.73 5.06
CA ALA A 104 -1.41 1.76 4.60
C ALA A 104 -2.42 1.21 3.56
N ARG A 105 -1.98 0.31 2.67
CA ARG A 105 -2.86 -0.34 1.68
C ARG A 105 -3.90 -1.23 2.36
N TYR A 106 -3.50 -2.07 3.31
CA TYR A 106 -4.45 -2.85 4.12
C TYR A 106 -5.46 -1.96 4.85
N LYS A 107 -5.06 -0.78 5.31
CA LYS A 107 -5.99 0.18 5.91
C LYS A 107 -7.01 0.69 4.90
N SER A 108 -6.56 1.05 3.69
CA SER A 108 -7.44 1.51 2.61
C SER A 108 -8.40 0.41 2.15
N GLU A 109 -7.93 -0.81 2.04
CA GLU A 109 -8.75 -2.00 1.72
C GLU A 109 -9.75 -2.30 2.82
N ASP A 110 -9.36 -2.27 4.09
CA ASP A 110 -10.26 -2.49 5.22
C ASP A 110 -11.38 -1.44 5.28
N MET A 111 -11.06 -0.17 5.00
CA MET A 111 -12.07 0.89 4.88
C MET A 111 -13.05 0.62 3.74
N ARG A 112 -12.56 0.16 2.58
CA ARG A 112 -13.39 -0.21 1.42
C ARG A 112 -14.29 -1.41 1.73
N ASP A 113 -13.68 -2.49 2.18
CA ASP A 113 -14.33 -3.80 2.27
C ASP A 113 -15.35 -3.85 3.42
N LYS A 114 -15.11 -3.09 4.48
CA LYS A 114 -16.02 -2.96 5.62
C LYS A 114 -16.92 -1.74 5.59
N GLY A 115 -16.80 -0.91 4.56
CA GLY A 115 -17.72 0.21 4.33
C GLY A 115 -17.63 1.31 5.37
N TYR A 116 -16.45 1.60 5.93
CA TYR A 116 -16.25 2.69 6.89
C TYR A 116 -15.22 3.72 6.39
N PHE A 117 -15.19 4.87 7.05
CA PHE A 117 -14.17 5.90 6.83
C PHE A 117 -13.78 6.51 8.20
N SER A 118 -12.71 6.01 8.80
CA SER A 118 -12.25 6.40 10.14
C SER A 118 -10.79 6.02 10.33
N HIS A 119 -10.07 6.75 11.16
CA HIS A 119 -8.74 6.40 11.62
C HIS A 119 -8.73 5.07 12.40
N THR A 120 -9.76 4.80 13.21
CA THR A 120 -9.88 3.54 13.95
C THR A 120 -10.50 2.46 13.08
N SER A 121 -9.75 1.40 12.83
CA SER A 121 -10.21 0.22 12.12
C SER A 121 -10.95 -0.73 13.05
N PRO A 122 -12.10 -1.30 12.62
CA PRO A 122 -12.75 -2.38 13.37
C PRO A 122 -11.92 -3.67 13.38
N THR A 123 -10.95 -3.83 12.47
CA THR A 123 -10.07 -5.00 12.38
C THR A 123 -8.79 -4.81 13.18
N TYR A 124 -8.15 -3.64 13.02
CA TYR A 124 -6.77 -3.41 13.45
C TYR A 124 -6.64 -2.39 14.58
N GLY A 125 -7.75 -1.77 15.02
CA GLY A 125 -7.73 -0.71 16.03
C GLY A 125 -7.23 0.62 15.48
N SER A 126 -6.53 1.40 16.32
CA SER A 126 -5.93 2.66 15.89
C SER A 126 -4.80 2.45 14.87
N PRO A 127 -4.43 3.46 14.06
CA PRO A 127 -3.32 3.34 13.13
C PRO A 127 -2.01 2.97 13.82
N PHE A 128 -1.82 3.39 15.05
CA PHE A 128 -0.64 3.07 15.86
C PHE A 128 -0.61 1.60 16.31
N GLN A 129 -1.76 1.05 16.67
CA GLN A 129 -1.91 -0.37 16.95
C GLN A 129 -1.70 -1.21 15.69
N MET A 130 -2.26 -0.77 14.57
CA MET A 130 -2.09 -1.43 13.29
C MET A 130 -0.62 -1.48 12.88
N MET A 131 0.10 -0.36 12.85
CA MET A 131 1.53 -0.32 12.53
C MET A 131 2.33 -1.29 13.41
N LYS A 132 2.09 -1.30 14.72
CA LYS A 132 2.77 -2.22 15.66
C LYS A 132 2.45 -3.69 15.38
N SER A 133 1.20 -4.03 15.06
CA SER A 133 0.80 -5.42 14.77
C SER A 133 1.46 -5.96 13.49
N PHE A 134 1.86 -5.07 12.58
CA PHE A 134 2.63 -5.39 11.39
C PHE A 134 4.17 -5.28 11.59
N GLY A 135 4.63 -5.07 12.82
CA GLY A 135 6.05 -5.03 13.14
C GLY A 135 6.74 -3.70 12.84
N ILE A 136 6.01 -2.64 12.50
CA ILE A 136 6.57 -1.32 12.25
C ILE A 136 6.95 -0.66 13.58
N SER A 137 8.25 -0.33 13.71
CA SER A 137 8.80 0.38 14.86
C SER A 137 8.98 1.86 14.54
N TYR A 138 8.69 2.74 15.49
CA TYR A 138 8.82 4.18 15.32
C TYR A 138 8.92 4.90 16.69
N ARG A 139 9.40 6.13 16.68
CA ARG A 139 9.35 7.04 17.84
C ARG A 139 8.17 7.98 17.73
N THR A 140 7.88 8.45 16.53
CA THR A 140 6.73 9.31 16.21
C THR A 140 5.99 8.70 15.01
N ALA A 141 4.68 8.85 14.97
CA ALA A 141 3.88 8.36 13.84
C ALA A 141 2.66 9.26 13.62
N GLY A 142 2.15 9.24 12.39
CA GLY A 142 0.94 9.95 12.00
C GLY A 142 0.21 9.24 10.86
N GLU A 143 -1.07 9.57 10.68
CA GLU A 143 -1.88 9.05 9.60
C GLU A 143 -2.73 10.16 8.98
N ASN A 144 -2.84 10.15 7.66
CA ASN A 144 -3.86 10.86 6.90
C ASN A 144 -4.70 9.84 6.13
N ILE A 145 -6.00 10.03 6.10
CA ILE A 145 -6.92 9.24 5.26
C ILE A 145 -7.72 10.16 4.34
N ALA A 146 -8.09 9.65 3.18
CA ALA A 146 -8.96 10.35 2.25
C ALA A 146 -9.84 9.35 1.47
N LYS A 147 -10.97 9.84 0.95
CA LYS A 147 -11.91 9.06 0.15
C LYS A 147 -12.51 9.90 -0.96
N GLY A 148 -12.59 9.34 -2.15
CA GLY A 148 -13.27 9.94 -3.30
C GLY A 148 -12.38 10.70 -4.28
N GLN A 149 -11.13 11.00 -3.93
CA GLN A 149 -10.17 11.61 -4.87
C GLN A 149 -9.69 10.57 -5.88
N THR A 150 -9.85 10.88 -7.16
CA THR A 150 -9.58 9.94 -8.25
C THR A 150 -8.14 9.95 -8.76
N THR A 151 -7.31 10.88 -8.27
CA THR A 151 -5.91 10.98 -8.70
C THR A 151 -4.98 11.32 -7.53
N PRO A 152 -3.70 10.95 -7.61
CA PRO A 152 -2.66 11.34 -6.64
C PRO A 152 -2.58 12.85 -6.42
N ALA A 153 -2.66 13.64 -7.47
CA ALA A 153 -2.62 15.10 -7.37
C ALA A 153 -3.83 15.66 -6.61
N ALA A 154 -5.02 15.09 -6.83
CA ALA A 154 -6.24 15.52 -6.14
C ALA A 154 -6.20 15.20 -4.65
N VAL A 155 -5.71 14.02 -4.27
CA VAL A 155 -5.63 13.63 -2.85
C VAL A 155 -4.58 14.46 -2.10
N VAL A 156 -3.39 14.66 -2.67
CA VAL A 156 -2.34 15.49 -2.04
C VAL A 156 -2.82 16.94 -1.91
N LYS A 157 -3.45 17.50 -2.93
CA LYS A 157 -4.07 18.84 -2.86
C LYS A 157 -5.13 18.92 -1.75
N GLY A 158 -5.97 17.88 -1.62
CA GLY A 158 -6.97 17.78 -0.57
C GLY A 158 -6.35 17.79 0.83
N TRP A 159 -5.34 16.98 1.05
CA TRP A 159 -4.62 16.96 2.32
C TRP A 159 -3.91 18.27 2.62
N MET A 160 -3.25 18.89 1.65
CA MET A 160 -2.57 20.18 1.83
C MET A 160 -3.53 21.34 2.12
N ASN A 161 -4.77 21.24 1.71
CA ASN A 161 -5.81 22.23 2.02
C ASN A 161 -6.48 22.02 3.39
N SER A 162 -6.20 20.93 4.08
CA SER A 162 -6.69 20.62 5.44
C SER A 162 -5.57 20.84 6.44
N SER A 163 -5.79 21.69 7.44
CA SER A 163 -4.75 22.07 8.42
C SER A 163 -4.17 20.89 9.16
N GLY A 164 -5.00 19.91 9.58
CA GLY A 164 -4.57 18.70 10.28
C GLY A 164 -3.74 17.78 9.39
N HIS A 165 -4.21 17.49 8.18
CA HIS A 165 -3.49 16.64 7.25
C HIS A 165 -2.19 17.29 6.77
N ARG A 166 -2.22 18.60 6.50
CA ARG A 166 -1.04 19.37 6.14
C ARG A 166 0.00 19.36 7.26
N ALA A 167 -0.42 19.46 8.51
CA ALA A 167 0.49 19.39 9.66
C ALA A 167 1.26 18.08 9.69
N ASN A 168 0.63 16.94 9.36
CA ASN A 168 1.33 15.66 9.24
C ASN A 168 2.32 15.68 8.07
N ILE A 169 1.92 16.14 6.89
CA ILE A 169 2.80 16.20 5.70
C ILE A 169 4.05 17.06 5.97
N LEU A 170 3.88 18.17 6.67
CA LEU A 170 4.96 19.12 6.96
C LEU A 170 5.61 18.93 8.34
N ASN A 171 5.37 17.81 9.02
CA ASN A 171 6.02 17.51 10.29
C ASN A 171 7.48 17.14 10.05
N SER A 172 8.39 17.90 10.69
CA SER A 172 9.84 17.69 10.59
C SER A 172 10.34 16.44 11.35
N SER A 173 9.53 15.91 12.29
CA SER A 173 9.87 14.71 13.05
C SER A 173 9.68 13.42 12.26
N PHE A 174 9.00 13.47 11.12
CA PHE A 174 8.84 12.31 10.26
C PHE A 174 9.99 12.21 9.26
N THR A 175 10.47 10.99 9.07
CA THR A 175 11.59 10.65 8.17
C THR A 175 11.18 9.67 7.08
N GLU A 176 10.10 8.92 7.27
CA GLU A 176 9.62 7.92 6.32
C GLU A 176 8.11 8.06 6.08
N ILE A 177 7.69 7.61 4.91
CA ILE A 177 6.31 7.64 4.47
C ILE A 177 5.92 6.31 3.81
N GLY A 178 4.72 5.82 4.12
CA GLY A 178 4.02 4.79 3.37
C GLY A 178 2.69 5.30 2.87
N VAL A 179 2.32 4.93 1.66
CA VAL A 179 1.04 5.29 1.04
C VAL A 179 0.34 4.03 0.60
N GLY A 180 -0.96 3.95 0.82
CA GLY A 180 -1.83 2.86 0.38
C GLY A 180 -3.06 3.37 -0.35
N TYR A 181 -3.31 2.81 -1.51
CA TYR A 181 -4.51 3.04 -2.31
C TYR A 181 -5.34 1.76 -2.44
N ALA A 182 -6.65 1.90 -2.37
CA ALA A 182 -7.59 0.84 -2.73
C ALA A 182 -8.64 1.37 -3.71
N SER A 183 -9.08 0.50 -4.63
CA SER A 183 -10.16 0.80 -5.59
C SER A 183 -11.39 1.37 -4.88
N GLY A 184 -12.15 2.24 -5.55
CA GLY A 184 -13.20 3.03 -4.90
C GLY A 184 -12.65 4.30 -4.23
N ASN A 185 -11.38 4.64 -4.55
CA ASN A 185 -10.71 5.87 -4.16
C ASN A 185 -10.55 6.03 -2.63
N TYR A 186 -10.13 4.98 -1.95
CA TYR A 186 -9.70 5.02 -0.56
C TYR A 186 -8.19 5.19 -0.49
N TRP A 187 -7.74 6.15 0.31
CA TRP A 187 -6.34 6.52 0.44
C TRP A 187 -5.93 6.57 1.91
N THR A 188 -4.78 6.01 2.19
CA THR A 188 -4.14 6.11 3.50
C THR A 188 -2.69 6.54 3.30
N GLN A 189 -2.24 7.46 4.14
CA GLN A 189 -0.87 7.93 4.20
C GLN A 189 -0.40 7.78 5.64
N MET A 190 0.64 7.02 5.86
CA MET A 190 1.25 6.79 7.16
C MET A 190 2.66 7.38 7.19
N PHE A 191 3.02 7.96 8.32
CA PHE A 191 4.32 8.60 8.55
C PHE A 191 4.95 8.01 9.81
N ILE A 192 6.28 7.87 9.79
CA ILE A 192 7.08 7.47 10.95
C ILE A 192 8.38 8.28 11.03
N GLY A 193 8.92 8.37 12.29
CA GLY A 193 10.21 8.97 12.59
C GLY A 193 10.81 8.45 13.88
#